data_20d5cbace6e88ef77f779133c0079944
#
_entry.id   20d5cbace6e88ef77f779133c0079944
#
_cell.length_a   1.000
_cell.length_b   1.000
_cell.length_c   1.000
_cell.angle_alpha   90.00
_cell.angle_beta   90.00
_cell.angle_gamma   90.00
#
_symmetry.space_group_name_H-M   'P 1'
#
loop_
_entity.id
_entity.type
_entity.pdbx_description
1 polymer ?
#
loop_
_entity_poly.entity_id
_entity_poly.type
_entity_poly.pdbx_seq_one_letter_code
_entity_poly.pdbx_strand_id
1 'polypeptide(L)'
;MLITEGYGADRGASPAFINELSPMLNSNQIFVEHRYFGESWPDSINWDYVAVQNVARDHHAIVELFKKYYSGKWVNTGISKGGQTAVYHRKYFPDDVDVTVAYVGPLNFGVEDGRHEPFIRKVPETPKQREKVKDFQLTVLKNRDKIMPLLEEFVREKKYTFRIPLDEVLDYCVLEYSFSYWQWGRFTDQIPNTDANPDSLFNHLMAVCDPSYFALEGIEPIKTFFVQAARQLGYYGYSTKPFRKYLSIKNAKGYLKHIFLPRDLDIKYEKETAQEVKKFINKTDAKILLIYGEYDPWRASGFDVPDKPNFLKIVKPGGSHSTRIKNLPPEQQQLVKQTMEEWLGEPFNID
;
A
#
# COMPACT_ATOMS: atom_id res chain seq x y z
N MET A 1 15.68 1.91 16.25
CA MET A 1 14.92 1.52 15.05
C MET A 1 14.29 2.76 14.42
N LEU A 2 14.34 2.89 13.10
CA LEU A 2 13.72 3.96 12.30
C LEU A 2 12.44 3.45 11.63
N ILE A 3 11.31 4.10 11.85
CA ILE A 3 10.04 3.77 11.20
C ILE A 3 9.78 4.78 10.08
N THR A 4 9.87 4.31 8.83
CA THR A 4 9.59 5.08 7.63
C THR A 4 8.11 4.95 7.29
N GLU A 5 7.25 5.75 7.91
CA GLU A 5 5.79 5.61 7.75
C GLU A 5 5.34 5.85 6.29
N GLY A 6 5.92 6.82 5.63
CA GLY A 6 5.55 7.17 4.26
C GLY A 6 4.34 8.10 4.14
N TYR A 7 3.65 8.38 5.25
CA TYR A 7 2.48 9.25 5.39
C TYR A 7 2.65 10.17 6.61
N GLY A 8 1.54 10.71 7.15
CA GLY A 8 1.51 11.43 8.41
C GLY A 8 1.90 10.55 9.61
N ALA A 9 2.35 11.18 10.69
CA ALA A 9 2.83 10.50 11.89
C ALA A 9 1.83 10.46 13.05
N ASP A 10 0.54 10.68 12.79
CA ASP A 10 -0.50 10.78 13.82
C ASP A 10 -0.49 9.59 14.80
N ARG A 11 -0.27 8.38 14.29
CA ARG A 11 -0.16 7.18 15.14
C ARG A 11 1.05 7.23 16.04
N GLY A 12 2.17 7.73 15.53
CA GLY A 12 3.42 7.86 16.29
C GLY A 12 3.39 8.95 17.36
N ALA A 13 2.45 9.91 17.26
CA ALA A 13 2.23 10.93 18.28
C ALA A 13 1.61 10.36 19.56
N SER A 14 0.97 9.20 19.50
CA SER A 14 0.45 8.52 20.69
C SER A 14 1.57 7.87 21.50
N PRO A 15 1.72 8.16 22.80
CA PRO A 15 2.72 7.50 23.66
C PRO A 15 2.46 5.99 23.81
N ALA A 16 1.25 5.54 23.49
CA ALA A 16 0.88 4.11 23.50
C ALA A 16 1.26 3.38 22.20
N PHE A 17 1.71 4.10 21.16
CA PHE A 17 2.09 3.46 19.91
C PHE A 17 3.46 2.76 20.04
N ILE A 18 3.44 1.44 19.90
CA ILE A 18 4.63 0.61 19.85
C ILE A 18 4.58 -0.20 18.55
N ASN A 19 5.59 -0.01 17.68
CA ASN A 19 5.76 -0.84 16.51
C ASN A 19 6.11 -2.27 16.92
N GLU A 20 5.59 -3.29 16.21
CA GLU A 20 5.81 -4.70 16.60
C GLU A 20 7.29 -5.10 16.69
N LEU A 21 8.16 -4.48 15.88
CA LEU A 21 9.61 -4.75 15.91
C LEU A 21 10.30 -4.15 17.14
N SER A 22 9.75 -3.11 17.76
CA SER A 22 10.39 -2.45 18.90
C SER A 22 10.59 -3.40 20.08
N PRO A 23 9.58 -4.12 20.58
CA PRO A 23 9.78 -5.14 21.60
C PRO A 23 10.58 -6.35 21.10
N MET A 24 10.41 -6.77 19.83
CA MET A 24 11.16 -7.90 19.27
C MET A 24 12.67 -7.64 19.25
N LEU A 25 13.08 -6.40 19.02
CA LEU A 25 14.48 -5.94 18.97
C LEU A 25 14.96 -5.37 20.31
N ASN A 26 14.12 -5.27 21.31
CA ASN A 26 14.38 -4.51 22.53
C ASN A 26 14.98 -3.11 22.22
N SER A 27 14.35 -2.39 21.29
CA SER A 27 14.90 -1.16 20.72
C SER A 27 14.06 0.08 20.97
N ASN A 28 14.72 1.24 21.06
CA ASN A 28 14.06 2.52 20.91
C ASN A 28 13.49 2.65 19.48
N GLN A 29 12.41 3.40 19.33
CA GLN A 29 11.79 3.68 18.02
C GLN A 29 11.80 5.18 17.72
N ILE A 30 12.12 5.51 16.47
CA ILE A 30 12.00 6.85 15.91
C ILE A 30 10.96 6.76 14.79
N PHE A 31 9.84 7.43 14.99
CA PHE A 31 8.77 7.48 14.02
C PHE A 31 8.86 8.78 13.23
N VAL A 32 8.97 8.70 11.91
CA VAL A 32 9.22 9.86 11.06
C VAL A 32 8.01 10.16 10.19
N GLU A 33 7.47 11.37 10.36
CA GLU A 33 6.48 11.91 9.43
C GLU A 33 7.14 12.19 8.08
N HIS A 34 6.47 11.74 7.02
CA HIS A 34 6.94 11.99 5.67
C HIS A 34 6.70 13.47 5.29
N ARG A 35 7.69 14.10 4.62
CA ARG A 35 7.50 15.47 4.10
C ARG A 35 6.20 15.61 3.30
N TYR A 36 5.52 16.74 3.41
CA TYR A 36 4.23 17.04 2.79
C TYR A 36 3.07 16.16 3.29
N PHE A 37 3.17 15.66 4.53
CA PHE A 37 2.07 15.04 5.26
C PHE A 37 1.92 15.67 6.63
N GLY A 38 0.77 15.48 7.28
CA GLY A 38 0.49 16.00 8.61
C GLY A 38 0.80 17.49 8.71
N GLU A 39 1.73 17.85 9.59
CA GLU A 39 2.21 19.23 9.78
C GLU A 39 3.52 19.53 9.02
N SER A 40 4.11 18.55 8.35
CA SER A 40 5.39 18.68 7.63
C SER A 40 5.24 19.30 6.23
N TRP A 41 4.46 20.38 6.13
CA TRP A 41 4.24 21.15 4.90
C TRP A 41 5.12 22.41 4.86
N PRO A 42 5.71 22.75 3.70
CA PRO A 42 6.36 24.05 3.53
C PRO A 42 5.33 25.17 3.33
N ASP A 43 5.73 26.43 3.55
CA ASP A 43 4.90 27.62 3.32
C ASP A 43 4.47 27.74 1.86
N SER A 44 5.31 27.31 0.92
CA SER A 44 4.99 27.24 -0.51
C SER A 44 5.23 25.86 -1.07
N ILE A 45 4.22 25.34 -1.80
CA ILE A 45 4.27 23.98 -2.34
C ILE A 45 5.12 23.95 -3.62
N ASN A 46 6.21 23.17 -3.56
CA ASN A 46 6.95 22.78 -4.75
C ASN A 46 7.01 21.25 -4.80
N TRP A 47 6.24 20.65 -5.69
CA TRP A 47 6.14 19.19 -5.81
C TRP A 47 7.44 18.48 -6.21
N ASP A 48 8.46 19.21 -6.68
CA ASP A 48 9.77 18.60 -6.98
C ASP A 48 10.50 18.13 -5.73
N TYR A 49 10.19 18.72 -4.58
CA TYR A 49 10.76 18.28 -3.30
C TYR A 49 10.19 16.97 -2.76
N VAL A 50 9.09 16.47 -3.32
CA VAL A 50 8.45 15.21 -2.89
C VAL A 50 9.12 13.97 -3.51
N ALA A 51 10.21 14.14 -4.26
CA ALA A 51 10.98 13.04 -4.84
C ALA A 51 11.51 12.06 -3.77
N VAL A 52 11.52 10.75 -4.08
CA VAL A 52 11.96 9.70 -3.16
C VAL A 52 13.40 9.88 -2.66
N GLN A 53 14.26 10.51 -3.48
CA GLN A 53 15.64 10.85 -3.10
C GLN A 53 15.69 11.87 -1.96
N ASN A 54 14.80 12.85 -1.97
CA ASN A 54 14.72 13.85 -0.92
C ASN A 54 14.20 13.25 0.38
N VAL A 55 13.19 12.38 0.29
CA VAL A 55 12.68 11.62 1.44
C VAL A 55 13.77 10.74 2.06
N ALA A 56 14.56 10.06 1.22
CA ALA A 56 15.70 9.27 1.72
C ALA A 56 16.74 10.14 2.43
N ARG A 57 17.00 11.38 1.94
CA ARG A 57 17.90 12.34 2.61
C ARG A 57 17.36 12.81 3.97
N ASP A 58 16.04 12.99 4.11
CA ASP A 58 15.44 13.32 5.40
C ASP A 58 15.69 12.21 6.42
N HIS A 59 15.44 10.96 6.02
CA HIS A 59 15.70 9.81 6.88
C HIS A 59 17.18 9.68 7.23
N HIS A 60 18.08 9.88 6.26
CA HIS A 60 19.53 9.90 6.48
C HIS A 60 19.93 10.96 7.51
N ALA A 61 19.46 12.19 7.36
CA ALA A 61 19.77 13.27 8.31
C ALA A 61 19.32 12.93 9.74
N ILE A 62 18.16 12.30 9.89
CA ILE A 62 17.64 11.83 11.18
C ILE A 62 18.54 10.72 11.74
N VAL A 63 18.90 9.72 10.92
CA VAL A 63 19.81 8.64 11.34
C VAL A 63 21.13 9.19 11.80
N GLU A 64 21.77 10.08 11.03
CA GLU A 64 23.05 10.71 11.37
C GLU A 64 22.97 11.54 12.67
N LEU A 65 21.84 12.22 12.90
CA LEU A 65 21.62 12.92 14.17
C LEU A 65 21.58 11.96 15.35
N PHE A 66 20.79 10.91 15.26
CA PHE A 66 20.55 10.00 16.38
C PHE A 66 21.67 8.97 16.59
N LYS A 67 22.48 8.64 15.58
CA LYS A 67 23.69 7.82 15.72
C LYS A 67 24.72 8.44 16.68
N LYS A 68 24.66 9.76 16.91
CA LYS A 68 25.49 10.44 17.91
C LYS A 68 25.16 10.04 19.36
N TYR A 69 23.94 9.54 19.57
CA TYR A 69 23.42 9.15 20.89
C TYR A 69 23.20 7.64 21.03
N TYR A 70 22.99 6.93 19.92
CA TYR A 70 22.67 5.50 19.90
C TYR A 70 23.67 4.77 19.02
N SER A 71 24.63 4.09 19.65
CA SER A 71 25.73 3.37 18.98
C SER A 71 25.42 1.92 18.62
N GLY A 72 24.25 1.40 19.01
CA GLY A 72 23.86 0.01 18.75
C GLY A 72 23.43 -0.26 17.29
N LYS A 73 22.85 -1.43 17.07
CA LYS A 73 22.33 -1.84 15.76
C LYS A 73 21.16 -0.97 15.31
N TRP A 74 21.12 -0.68 14.02
CA TRP A 74 20.08 0.11 13.40
C TRP A 74 19.23 -0.74 12.45
N VAL A 75 17.90 -0.64 12.59
CA VAL A 75 16.94 -1.28 11.70
C VAL A 75 15.99 -0.22 11.19
N ASN A 76 15.72 -0.18 9.87
CA ASN A 76 14.60 0.59 9.36
C ASN A 76 13.45 -0.33 8.97
N THR A 77 12.25 0.18 9.12
CA THR A 77 11.03 -0.57 8.82
C THR A 77 9.91 0.34 8.35
N GLY A 78 8.96 -0.24 7.63
CA GLY A 78 7.73 0.42 7.24
C GLY A 78 6.73 -0.55 6.63
N ILE A 79 5.48 -0.09 6.49
CA ILE A 79 4.36 -0.88 5.99
C ILE A 79 3.86 -0.25 4.69
N SER A 80 3.57 -1.07 3.66
CA SER A 80 3.00 -0.59 2.40
C SER A 80 3.92 0.46 1.74
N LYS A 81 3.45 1.68 1.52
CA LYS A 81 4.28 2.81 1.09
C LYS A 81 5.47 3.03 2.04
N GLY A 82 5.28 2.87 3.36
CA GLY A 82 6.39 2.93 4.32
C GLY A 82 7.42 1.82 4.10
N GLY A 83 6.99 0.60 3.79
CA GLY A 83 7.89 -0.51 3.42
C GLY A 83 8.67 -0.23 2.13
N GLN A 84 8.00 0.35 1.13
CA GLN A 84 8.64 0.84 -0.08
C GLN A 84 9.67 1.93 0.25
N THR A 85 9.31 2.89 1.10
CA THR A 85 10.19 3.99 1.56
C THR A 85 11.42 3.45 2.29
N ALA A 86 11.29 2.42 3.14
CA ALA A 86 12.41 1.79 3.84
C ALA A 86 13.43 1.20 2.85
N VAL A 87 12.96 0.54 1.79
CA VAL A 87 13.85 -0.01 0.74
C VAL A 87 14.49 1.11 -0.08
N TYR A 88 13.76 2.20 -0.40
CA TYR A 88 14.36 3.36 -1.07
C TYR A 88 15.41 4.04 -0.20
N HIS A 89 15.15 4.22 1.10
CA HIS A 89 16.16 4.73 2.03
C HIS A 89 17.41 3.84 2.01
N ARG A 90 17.25 2.51 2.11
CA ARG A 90 18.36 1.55 2.06
C ARG A 90 19.18 1.64 0.76
N LYS A 91 18.49 1.90 -0.39
CA LYS A 91 19.17 2.07 -1.69
C LYS A 91 20.05 3.31 -1.72
N TYR A 92 19.56 4.45 -1.21
CA TYR A 92 20.29 5.72 -1.30
C TYR A 92 21.34 5.87 -0.20
N PHE A 93 21.13 5.27 0.95
CA PHE A 93 22.01 5.32 2.12
C PHE A 93 22.20 3.91 2.69
N PRO A 94 23.01 3.07 2.01
CA PRO A 94 23.12 1.66 2.35
C PRO A 94 23.74 1.39 3.73
N ASP A 95 24.50 2.32 4.29
CA ASP A 95 25.22 2.17 5.55
C ASP A 95 24.48 2.78 6.76
N ASP A 96 23.29 3.35 6.53
CA ASP A 96 22.51 3.97 7.60
C ASP A 96 21.96 2.97 8.60
N VAL A 97 21.64 1.77 8.13
CA VAL A 97 21.04 0.72 8.97
C VAL A 97 21.68 -0.64 8.68
N ASP A 98 21.68 -1.52 9.68
CA ASP A 98 22.18 -2.90 9.54
C ASP A 98 21.20 -3.77 8.76
N VAL A 99 19.89 -3.66 9.07
CA VAL A 99 18.82 -4.46 8.46
C VAL A 99 17.64 -3.58 8.05
N THR A 100 17.02 -3.90 6.91
CA THR A 100 15.75 -3.34 6.47
C THR A 100 14.65 -4.38 6.59
N VAL A 101 13.52 -4.04 7.22
CA VAL A 101 12.32 -4.90 7.30
C VAL A 101 11.16 -4.18 6.62
N ALA A 102 10.74 -4.67 5.47
CA ALA A 102 9.67 -4.06 4.69
C ALA A 102 8.43 -4.97 4.64
N TYR A 103 7.31 -4.46 5.14
CA TYR A 103 6.02 -5.16 5.13
C TYR A 103 5.20 -4.70 3.94
N VAL A 104 4.73 -5.65 3.15
CA VAL A 104 3.77 -5.49 2.04
C VAL A 104 4.10 -4.30 1.12
N GLY A 105 5.40 -4.03 0.96
CA GLY A 105 5.90 -2.92 0.16
C GLY A 105 5.93 -3.25 -1.33
N PRO A 106 5.32 -2.43 -2.20
CA PRO A 106 5.35 -2.64 -3.65
C PRO A 106 6.61 -2.06 -4.32
N LEU A 107 6.91 -2.54 -5.53
CA LEU A 107 7.80 -1.92 -6.50
C LEU A 107 7.09 -1.91 -7.86
N ASN A 108 6.33 -0.85 -8.15
CA ASN A 108 5.63 -0.73 -9.42
C ASN A 108 6.57 -0.17 -10.50
N PHE A 109 6.36 -0.59 -11.75
CA PHE A 109 7.12 -0.15 -12.92
C PHE A 109 6.32 0.78 -13.85
N GLY A 110 5.18 1.27 -13.40
CA GLY A 110 4.32 2.18 -14.15
C GLY A 110 3.25 2.79 -13.28
N VAL A 111 2.64 3.88 -13.75
CA VAL A 111 1.51 4.54 -13.08
C VAL A 111 0.30 3.60 -12.99
N GLU A 112 0.16 2.71 -13.95
CA GLU A 112 -0.85 1.66 -13.98
C GLU A 112 -0.12 0.32 -14.23
N ASP A 113 0.47 -0.24 -13.16
CA ASP A 113 1.24 -1.47 -13.27
C ASP A 113 0.31 -2.65 -13.60
N GLY A 114 0.52 -3.26 -14.75
CA GLY A 114 -0.34 -4.31 -15.30
C GLY A 114 -0.28 -5.66 -14.58
N ARG A 115 0.54 -5.83 -13.53
CA ARG A 115 0.68 -7.10 -12.79
C ARG A 115 -0.48 -7.38 -11.83
N HIS A 116 -1.17 -6.36 -11.33
CA HIS A 116 -2.21 -6.49 -10.30
C HIS A 116 -3.47 -7.19 -10.83
N GLU A 117 -3.98 -6.79 -11.99
CA GLU A 117 -5.20 -7.38 -12.57
C GLU A 117 -5.09 -8.90 -12.85
N PRO A 118 -4.01 -9.40 -13.50
CA PRO A 118 -3.82 -10.85 -13.63
C PRO A 118 -3.69 -11.57 -12.28
N PHE A 119 -3.07 -10.93 -11.29
CA PHE A 119 -2.95 -11.48 -9.95
C PHE A 119 -4.31 -11.66 -9.30
N ILE A 120 -5.13 -10.60 -9.22
CA ILE A 120 -6.48 -10.63 -8.65
C ILE A 120 -7.33 -11.73 -9.27
N ARG A 121 -7.21 -11.94 -10.58
CA ARG A 121 -7.99 -12.95 -11.31
C ARG A 121 -7.51 -14.38 -11.12
N LYS A 122 -6.27 -14.62 -10.70
CA LYS A 122 -5.64 -15.95 -10.74
C LYS A 122 -5.15 -16.45 -9.39
N VAL A 123 -4.77 -15.56 -8.46
CA VAL A 123 -4.01 -15.96 -7.28
C VAL A 123 -4.85 -16.11 -6.02
N PRO A 124 -5.67 -15.13 -5.59
CA PRO A 124 -6.37 -15.26 -4.32
C PRO A 124 -7.32 -16.45 -4.31
N GLU A 125 -7.27 -17.25 -3.26
CA GLU A 125 -8.17 -18.38 -2.98
C GLU A 125 -8.44 -19.31 -4.18
N THR A 126 -9.68 -19.84 -4.31
CA THR A 126 -10.10 -20.76 -5.38
C THR A 126 -10.72 -20.01 -6.57
N PRO A 127 -10.76 -20.62 -7.77
CA PRO A 127 -11.46 -20.02 -8.91
C PRO A 127 -12.94 -19.70 -8.61
N LYS A 128 -13.62 -20.55 -7.83
CA LYS A 128 -15.04 -20.36 -7.45
C LYS A 128 -15.20 -19.11 -6.58
N GLN A 129 -14.28 -18.86 -5.66
CA GLN A 129 -14.34 -17.69 -4.77
C GLN A 129 -14.03 -16.40 -5.53
N ARG A 130 -13.07 -16.42 -6.44
CA ARG A 130 -12.81 -15.27 -7.34
C ARG A 130 -13.99 -14.96 -8.25
N GLU A 131 -14.68 -15.98 -8.74
CA GLU A 131 -15.90 -15.77 -9.54
C GLU A 131 -17.03 -15.15 -8.68
N LYS A 132 -17.19 -15.57 -7.42
CA LYS A 132 -18.16 -14.95 -6.50
C LYS A 132 -17.90 -13.46 -6.29
N VAL A 133 -16.64 -13.04 -6.17
CA VAL A 133 -16.24 -11.61 -6.10
C VAL A 133 -16.66 -10.88 -7.37
N LYS A 134 -16.38 -11.44 -8.53
CA LYS A 134 -16.75 -10.85 -9.83
C LYS A 134 -18.26 -10.80 -10.04
N ASP A 135 -19.00 -11.84 -9.64
CA ASP A 135 -20.45 -11.91 -9.74
C ASP A 135 -21.13 -10.85 -8.88
N PHE A 136 -20.59 -10.58 -7.69
CA PHE A 136 -21.02 -9.47 -6.86
C PHE A 136 -20.88 -8.12 -7.60
N GLN A 137 -19.69 -7.84 -8.16
CA GLN A 137 -19.45 -6.62 -8.94
C GLN A 137 -20.45 -6.46 -10.10
N LEU A 138 -20.70 -7.56 -10.84
CA LEU A 138 -21.70 -7.57 -11.92
C LEU A 138 -23.12 -7.34 -11.39
N THR A 139 -23.45 -7.90 -10.23
CA THR A 139 -24.79 -7.76 -9.64
C THR A 139 -25.04 -6.32 -9.20
N VAL A 140 -24.06 -5.66 -8.59
CA VAL A 140 -24.15 -4.22 -8.26
C VAL A 140 -24.40 -3.40 -9.53
N LEU A 141 -23.61 -3.58 -10.57
CA LEU A 141 -23.76 -2.83 -11.83
C LEU A 141 -25.09 -3.09 -12.55
N LYS A 142 -25.61 -4.31 -12.49
CA LYS A 142 -26.93 -4.65 -13.06
C LYS A 142 -28.10 -4.02 -12.28
N ASN A 143 -27.90 -3.70 -11.03
CA ASN A 143 -28.86 -3.03 -10.17
C ASN A 143 -28.60 -1.53 -10.03
N ARG A 144 -27.85 -0.91 -10.95
CA ARG A 144 -27.43 0.51 -10.91
C ARG A 144 -28.59 1.44 -10.57
N ASP A 145 -29.72 1.32 -11.26
CA ASP A 145 -30.90 2.20 -11.07
C ASP A 145 -31.44 2.18 -9.62
N LYS A 146 -31.23 1.07 -8.89
CA LYS A 146 -31.63 0.92 -7.48
C LYS A 146 -30.50 1.29 -6.52
N ILE A 147 -29.25 1.16 -6.94
CA ILE A 147 -28.05 1.48 -6.13
C ILE A 147 -27.76 2.98 -6.15
N MET A 148 -27.97 3.66 -7.28
CA MET A 148 -27.67 5.09 -7.41
C MET A 148 -28.39 5.97 -6.39
N PRO A 149 -29.70 5.83 -6.14
CA PRO A 149 -30.37 6.63 -5.09
C PRO A 149 -29.76 6.43 -3.69
N LEU A 150 -29.34 5.19 -3.35
CA LEU A 150 -28.66 4.90 -2.08
C LEU A 150 -27.31 5.58 -1.99
N LEU A 151 -26.55 5.59 -3.09
CA LEU A 151 -25.26 6.26 -3.18
C LEU A 151 -25.43 7.79 -3.07
N GLU A 152 -26.42 8.38 -3.73
CA GLU A 152 -26.74 9.82 -3.63
C GLU A 152 -27.05 10.23 -2.19
N GLU A 153 -27.87 9.44 -1.48
CA GLU A 153 -28.19 9.68 -0.08
C GLU A 153 -26.94 9.58 0.81
N PHE A 154 -26.18 8.50 0.67
CA PHE A 154 -24.96 8.26 1.42
C PHE A 154 -23.94 9.39 1.25
N VAL A 155 -23.69 9.80 0.01
CA VAL A 155 -22.74 10.87 -0.32
C VAL A 155 -23.19 12.21 0.28
N ARG A 156 -24.50 12.51 0.22
CA ARG A 156 -25.07 13.70 0.82
C ARG A 156 -24.92 13.73 2.35
N GLU A 157 -25.18 12.60 3.01
CA GLU A 157 -25.02 12.47 4.46
C GLU A 157 -23.57 12.61 4.90
N LYS A 158 -22.64 11.99 4.18
CA LYS A 158 -21.19 12.06 4.41
C LYS A 158 -20.57 13.38 3.99
N LYS A 159 -21.29 14.20 3.20
CA LYS A 159 -20.82 15.47 2.61
C LYS A 159 -19.60 15.27 1.70
N TYR A 160 -19.54 14.15 0.99
CA TYR A 160 -18.46 13.89 0.05
C TYR A 160 -18.60 14.71 -1.23
N THR A 161 -17.48 15.24 -1.72
CA THR A 161 -17.38 15.94 -2.99
C THR A 161 -16.43 15.24 -3.95
N PHE A 162 -16.78 15.21 -5.23
CA PHE A 162 -16.02 14.46 -6.24
C PHE A 162 -15.62 15.36 -7.42
N ARG A 163 -14.54 14.97 -8.10
CA ARG A 163 -14.10 15.59 -9.36
C ARG A 163 -14.77 15.02 -10.59
N ILE A 164 -15.42 13.87 -10.44
CA ILE A 164 -16.09 13.08 -11.48
C ILE A 164 -17.58 12.96 -11.18
N PRO A 165 -18.42 12.69 -12.18
CA PRO A 165 -19.85 12.41 -11.97
C PRO A 165 -20.09 11.22 -11.04
N LEU A 166 -21.21 11.22 -10.32
CA LEU A 166 -21.52 10.19 -9.33
C LEU A 166 -21.69 8.79 -9.97
N ASP A 167 -22.17 8.70 -11.20
CA ASP A 167 -22.21 7.45 -11.99
C ASP A 167 -20.81 6.83 -12.16
N GLU A 168 -19.81 7.68 -12.42
CA GLU A 168 -18.42 7.24 -12.53
C GLU A 168 -17.83 6.85 -11.17
N VAL A 169 -18.25 7.53 -10.08
CA VAL A 169 -17.88 7.13 -8.71
C VAL A 169 -18.33 5.71 -8.42
N LEU A 170 -19.59 5.36 -8.75
CA LEU A 170 -20.07 3.98 -8.61
C LEU A 170 -19.23 3.00 -9.42
N ASP A 171 -18.91 3.35 -10.67
CA ASP A 171 -18.06 2.52 -11.52
C ASP A 171 -16.70 2.26 -10.88
N TYR A 172 -16.06 3.31 -10.36
CA TYR A 172 -14.76 3.16 -9.70
C TYR A 172 -14.86 2.40 -8.38
N CYS A 173 -15.89 2.57 -7.57
CA CYS A 173 -16.11 1.74 -6.38
C CYS A 173 -16.24 0.26 -6.74
N VAL A 174 -16.97 -0.06 -7.82
CA VAL A 174 -17.11 -1.44 -8.30
C VAL A 174 -15.79 -1.98 -8.85
N LEU A 175 -15.03 -1.19 -9.60
CA LEU A 175 -13.72 -1.62 -10.13
C LEU A 175 -12.70 -1.82 -9.01
N GLU A 176 -12.70 -0.97 -7.98
CA GLU A 176 -11.85 -1.05 -6.81
C GLU A 176 -12.20 -2.24 -5.91
N TYR A 177 -13.46 -2.67 -5.91
CA TYR A 177 -13.99 -3.68 -4.99
C TYR A 177 -13.10 -4.93 -4.90
N SER A 178 -12.71 -5.53 -6.01
CA SER A 178 -11.88 -6.75 -5.99
C SER A 178 -10.48 -6.52 -5.43
N PHE A 179 -9.89 -5.34 -5.68
CA PHE A 179 -8.59 -4.99 -5.12
C PHE A 179 -8.68 -4.82 -3.60
N SER A 180 -9.57 -3.97 -3.12
CA SER A 180 -9.79 -3.72 -1.69
C SER A 180 -10.25 -4.98 -0.95
N TYR A 181 -11.08 -5.81 -1.59
CA TYR A 181 -11.56 -7.07 -1.02
C TYR A 181 -10.40 -7.98 -0.62
N TRP A 182 -9.48 -8.26 -1.54
CA TRP A 182 -8.33 -9.12 -1.28
C TRP A 182 -7.24 -8.43 -0.45
N GLN A 183 -7.06 -7.14 -0.63
CA GLN A 183 -6.10 -6.36 0.17
C GLN A 183 -6.39 -6.49 1.66
N TRP A 184 -7.66 -6.39 2.06
CA TRP A 184 -8.02 -6.40 3.48
C TRP A 184 -8.42 -7.78 4.03
N GLY A 185 -8.31 -8.84 3.22
CA GLY A 185 -8.54 -10.21 3.67
C GLY A 185 -9.99 -10.47 4.06
N ARG A 186 -10.93 -10.03 3.23
CA ARG A 186 -12.37 -10.31 3.43
C ARG A 186 -12.67 -11.78 3.16
N PHE A 187 -13.75 -12.29 3.71
CA PHE A 187 -14.19 -13.67 3.54
C PHE A 187 -15.33 -13.77 2.52
N THR A 188 -15.25 -14.74 1.62
CA THR A 188 -16.21 -14.87 0.50
C THR A 188 -17.61 -15.33 0.92
N ASP A 189 -17.77 -15.92 2.09
CA ASP A 189 -19.08 -16.24 2.68
C ASP A 189 -19.88 -15.00 3.11
N GLN A 190 -19.21 -13.88 3.35
CA GLN A 190 -19.83 -12.59 3.67
C GLN A 190 -20.35 -11.83 2.44
N ILE A 191 -20.01 -12.25 1.22
CA ILE A 191 -20.49 -11.60 0.01
C ILE A 191 -21.99 -11.93 -0.18
N PRO A 192 -22.87 -10.92 -0.33
CA PRO A 192 -24.28 -11.14 -0.62
C PRO A 192 -24.49 -11.99 -1.88
N ASN A 193 -25.55 -12.79 -1.88
CA ASN A 193 -25.92 -13.55 -3.07
C ASN A 193 -26.39 -12.63 -4.21
N THR A 194 -26.41 -13.17 -5.43
CA THR A 194 -26.80 -12.39 -6.63
C THR A 194 -28.28 -12.00 -6.67
N ASP A 195 -29.11 -12.59 -5.83
CA ASP A 195 -30.54 -12.27 -5.62
C ASP A 195 -30.80 -11.39 -4.39
N ALA A 196 -29.74 -10.94 -3.70
CA ALA A 196 -29.86 -10.06 -2.54
C ALA A 196 -30.52 -8.73 -2.93
N ASN A 197 -31.22 -8.12 -1.96
CA ASN A 197 -31.85 -6.82 -2.17
C ASN A 197 -30.80 -5.71 -2.37
N PRO A 198 -31.18 -4.58 -3.00
CA PRO A 198 -30.24 -3.47 -3.29
C PRO A 198 -29.55 -2.90 -2.07
N ASP A 199 -30.23 -2.81 -0.92
CA ASP A 199 -29.64 -2.29 0.32
C ASP A 199 -28.50 -3.18 0.81
N SER A 200 -28.68 -4.50 0.77
CA SER A 200 -27.63 -5.46 1.15
C SER A 200 -26.43 -5.38 0.21
N LEU A 201 -26.66 -5.25 -1.10
CA LEU A 201 -25.60 -5.08 -2.08
C LEU A 201 -24.83 -3.76 -1.86
N PHE A 202 -25.57 -2.68 -1.64
CA PHE A 202 -25.00 -1.36 -1.40
C PHE A 202 -24.18 -1.33 -0.12
N ASN A 203 -24.76 -1.79 1.00
CA ASN A 203 -24.08 -1.78 2.29
C ASN A 203 -22.78 -2.62 2.26
N HIS A 204 -22.81 -3.77 1.58
CA HIS A 204 -21.61 -4.57 1.42
C HIS A 204 -20.55 -3.88 0.53
N LEU A 205 -20.96 -3.24 -0.57
CA LEU A 205 -20.05 -2.46 -1.41
C LEU A 205 -19.39 -1.34 -0.59
N MET A 206 -20.17 -0.56 0.18
CA MET A 206 -19.65 0.53 1.03
C MET A 206 -18.71 0.02 2.12
N ALA A 207 -18.98 -1.15 2.69
CA ALA A 207 -18.11 -1.75 3.71
C ALA A 207 -16.74 -2.20 3.15
N VAL A 208 -16.65 -2.47 1.85
CA VAL A 208 -15.41 -2.91 1.19
C VAL A 208 -14.72 -1.75 0.48
N CYS A 209 -15.48 -0.91 -0.19
CA CYS A 209 -14.99 0.23 -0.97
C CYS A 209 -15.86 1.46 -0.71
N ASP A 210 -15.54 2.18 0.38
CA ASP A 210 -16.18 3.46 0.68
C ASP A 210 -15.77 4.52 -0.37
N PRO A 211 -16.73 5.26 -0.97
CA PRO A 211 -16.44 6.28 -1.97
C PRO A 211 -15.57 7.44 -1.48
N SER A 212 -15.34 7.58 -0.17
CA SER A 212 -14.38 8.55 0.39
C SER A 212 -13.00 8.43 -0.27
N TYR A 213 -12.61 7.24 -0.69
CA TYR A 213 -11.36 7.02 -1.42
C TYR A 213 -11.24 7.88 -2.70
N PHE A 214 -12.36 8.14 -3.38
CA PHE A 214 -12.44 8.98 -4.59
C PHE A 214 -12.93 10.40 -4.31
N ALA A 215 -13.31 10.71 -3.08
CA ALA A 215 -13.79 12.03 -2.66
C ALA A 215 -12.61 12.97 -2.33
N LEU A 216 -12.82 14.28 -2.50
CA LEU A 216 -11.80 15.28 -2.15
C LEU A 216 -11.39 15.19 -0.69
N GLU A 217 -12.34 14.94 0.19
CA GLU A 217 -12.14 14.82 1.64
C GLU A 217 -11.20 13.66 2.00
N GLY A 218 -11.23 12.57 1.24
CA GLY A 218 -10.32 11.42 1.42
C GLY A 218 -8.99 11.60 0.68
N ILE A 219 -8.98 12.33 -0.44
CA ILE A 219 -7.78 12.57 -1.27
C ILE A 219 -6.86 13.61 -0.63
N GLU A 220 -7.40 14.73 -0.15
CA GLU A 220 -6.60 15.87 0.32
C GLU A 220 -5.56 15.50 1.40
N PRO A 221 -5.87 14.69 2.43
CA PRO A 221 -4.89 14.31 3.45
C PRO A 221 -3.72 13.49 2.91
N ILE A 222 -3.93 12.79 1.78
CA ILE A 222 -2.93 11.88 1.18
C ILE A 222 -2.55 12.24 -0.26
N LYS A 223 -2.89 13.44 -0.72
CA LYS A 223 -2.61 13.89 -2.11
C LYS A 223 -1.13 13.80 -2.48
N THR A 224 -0.23 14.01 -1.53
CA THR A 224 1.23 13.84 -1.71
C THR A 224 1.59 12.43 -2.15
N PHE A 225 0.92 11.41 -1.60
CA PHE A 225 1.11 10.04 -2.04
C PHE A 225 0.79 9.86 -3.53
N PHE A 226 -0.33 10.41 -3.99
CA PHE A 226 -0.72 10.30 -5.40
C PHE A 226 0.23 11.06 -6.32
N VAL A 227 0.75 12.21 -5.88
CA VAL A 227 1.82 12.94 -6.60
C VAL A 227 3.08 12.08 -6.74
N GLN A 228 3.53 11.43 -5.66
CA GLN A 228 4.66 10.50 -5.71
C GLN A 228 4.36 9.27 -6.56
N ALA A 229 3.14 8.72 -6.47
CA ALA A 229 2.72 7.57 -7.29
C ALA A 229 2.78 7.90 -8.77
N ALA A 230 2.26 9.06 -9.17
CA ALA A 230 2.29 9.52 -10.55
C ALA A 230 3.72 9.80 -11.06
N ARG A 231 4.63 10.24 -10.18
CA ARG A 231 6.02 10.58 -10.56
C ARG A 231 6.96 9.39 -10.50
N GLN A 232 6.99 8.64 -9.40
CA GLN A 232 8.09 7.69 -9.15
C GLN A 232 7.67 6.33 -8.58
N LEU A 233 6.61 6.29 -7.71
CA LEU A 233 6.28 5.05 -7.02
C LEU A 233 5.46 4.10 -7.89
N GLY A 234 4.74 4.64 -8.88
CA GLY A 234 3.76 3.88 -9.65
C GLY A 234 2.53 3.48 -8.84
N TYR A 235 1.56 2.89 -9.51
CA TYR A 235 0.31 2.45 -8.90
C TYR A 235 -0.30 1.28 -9.65
N TYR A 236 -1.53 0.88 -9.34
CA TYR A 236 -2.28 -0.11 -10.11
C TYR A 236 -3.29 0.53 -11.06
N GLY A 237 -3.80 -0.24 -11.98
CA GLY A 237 -4.85 0.17 -12.90
C GLY A 237 -6.05 -0.77 -12.81
N TYR A 238 -7.16 -0.38 -13.42
CA TYR A 238 -8.38 -1.18 -13.46
C TYR A 238 -8.65 -1.74 -14.86
N SER A 239 -9.11 -3.00 -14.92
CA SER A 239 -9.63 -3.58 -16.16
C SER A 239 -11.14 -3.39 -16.25
N THR A 240 -11.58 -2.58 -17.20
CA THR A 240 -13.02 -2.41 -17.50
C THR A 240 -13.61 -3.57 -18.33
N LYS A 241 -12.77 -4.45 -18.90
CA LYS A 241 -13.20 -5.49 -19.85
C LYS A 241 -14.33 -6.40 -19.33
N PRO A 242 -14.28 -6.92 -18.09
CA PRO A 242 -15.32 -7.82 -17.59
C PRO A 242 -16.68 -7.14 -17.41
N PHE A 243 -16.69 -5.82 -17.24
CA PHE A 243 -17.85 -5.03 -16.82
C PHE A 243 -18.34 -4.03 -17.87
N ARG A 244 -17.67 -3.94 -19.04
CA ARG A 244 -17.85 -2.90 -20.06
C ARG A 244 -19.31 -2.63 -20.44
N LYS A 245 -20.16 -3.67 -20.43
CA LYS A 245 -21.58 -3.54 -20.80
C LYS A 245 -22.38 -2.71 -19.80
N TYR A 246 -21.93 -2.63 -18.55
CA TYR A 246 -22.67 -2.06 -17.43
C TYR A 246 -22.02 -0.81 -16.83
N LEU A 247 -20.79 -0.49 -17.24
CA LEU A 247 -20.08 0.72 -16.82
C LEU A 247 -20.55 1.94 -17.61
N SER A 248 -20.61 3.10 -16.98
CA SER A 248 -20.77 4.40 -17.62
C SER A 248 -19.48 4.87 -18.29
N ILE A 249 -18.30 4.57 -17.69
CA ILE A 249 -16.99 4.87 -18.26
C ILE A 249 -16.60 3.90 -19.37
N LYS A 250 -15.93 4.41 -20.41
CA LYS A 250 -15.41 3.60 -21.52
C LYS A 250 -14.14 2.83 -21.13
N ASN A 251 -13.29 3.44 -20.35
CA ASN A 251 -12.04 2.87 -19.82
C ASN A 251 -11.61 3.65 -18.56
N ALA A 252 -10.72 3.07 -17.76
CA ALA A 252 -10.22 3.67 -16.54
C ALA A 252 -8.78 4.20 -16.69
N LYS A 253 -8.24 4.31 -17.90
CA LYS A 253 -6.87 4.80 -18.13
C LYS A 253 -6.71 6.25 -17.66
N GLY A 254 -5.61 6.51 -16.96
CA GLY A 254 -5.30 7.85 -16.48
C GLY A 254 -6.14 8.28 -15.28
N TYR A 255 -6.89 7.37 -14.66
CA TYR A 255 -7.75 7.70 -13.52
C TYR A 255 -6.98 8.36 -12.37
N LEU A 256 -5.73 7.95 -12.14
CA LEU A 256 -4.88 8.56 -11.11
C LEU A 256 -4.74 10.08 -11.33
N LYS A 257 -4.50 10.51 -12.58
CA LYS A 257 -4.39 11.92 -12.94
C LYS A 257 -5.73 12.65 -12.80
N HIS A 258 -6.81 12.05 -13.27
CA HIS A 258 -8.11 12.73 -13.33
C HIS A 258 -8.80 12.86 -11.97
N ILE A 259 -8.61 11.87 -11.09
CA ILE A 259 -9.31 11.81 -9.80
C ILE A 259 -8.43 12.37 -8.68
N PHE A 260 -7.16 11.95 -8.62
CA PHE A 260 -6.34 12.11 -7.42
C PHE A 260 -5.34 13.26 -7.47
N LEU A 261 -4.82 13.63 -8.65
CA LEU A 261 -3.81 14.69 -8.72
C LEU A 261 -4.41 16.09 -8.62
N PRO A 262 -3.66 17.07 -8.08
CA PRO A 262 -4.02 18.50 -8.24
C PRO A 262 -4.27 18.84 -9.71
N ARG A 263 -5.30 19.69 -9.99
CA ARG A 263 -5.81 19.93 -11.36
C ARG A 263 -4.77 20.42 -12.35
N ASP A 264 -3.88 21.29 -11.92
CA ASP A 264 -2.90 21.97 -12.79
C ASP A 264 -1.52 21.27 -12.76
N LEU A 265 -1.45 20.07 -12.20
CA LEU A 265 -0.19 19.36 -12.05
C LEU A 265 0.00 18.38 -13.20
N ASP A 266 0.94 18.70 -14.10
CA ASP A 266 1.40 17.76 -15.14
C ASP A 266 2.67 17.06 -14.68
N ILE A 267 2.56 15.76 -14.43
CA ILE A 267 3.67 14.92 -13.93
C ILE A 267 3.96 13.82 -14.95
N LYS A 268 5.23 13.70 -15.30
CA LYS A 268 5.75 12.59 -16.09
C LYS A 268 6.29 11.51 -15.16
N TYR A 269 5.95 10.25 -15.43
CA TYR A 269 6.46 9.12 -14.67
C TYR A 269 7.95 8.87 -14.96
N GLU A 270 8.75 8.80 -13.89
CA GLU A 270 10.19 8.56 -13.90
C GLU A 270 10.46 7.05 -13.71
N LYS A 271 10.34 6.28 -14.80
CA LYS A 271 10.52 4.81 -14.79
C LYS A 271 11.89 4.36 -14.27
N GLU A 272 12.88 5.21 -14.39
CA GLU A 272 14.26 4.99 -13.97
C GLU A 272 14.35 4.70 -12.47
N THR A 273 13.52 5.35 -11.65
CA THR A 273 13.50 5.19 -10.20
C THR A 273 13.28 3.73 -9.79
N ALA A 274 12.24 3.08 -10.30
CA ALA A 274 11.96 1.67 -10.01
C ALA A 274 13.03 0.73 -10.59
N GLN A 275 13.55 1.04 -11.79
CA GLN A 275 14.60 0.25 -12.44
C GLN A 275 15.91 0.29 -11.63
N GLU A 276 16.27 1.44 -11.08
CA GLU A 276 17.45 1.60 -10.23
C GLU A 276 17.31 0.83 -8.91
N VAL A 277 16.12 0.82 -8.30
CA VAL A 277 15.87 0.00 -7.11
C VAL A 277 16.01 -1.49 -7.45
N LYS A 278 15.46 -1.94 -8.57
CA LYS A 278 15.66 -3.32 -9.04
C LYS A 278 17.14 -3.66 -9.24
N LYS A 279 17.92 -2.74 -9.84
CA LYS A 279 19.37 -2.91 -9.99
C LYS A 279 20.10 -2.98 -8.65
N PHE A 280 19.71 -2.14 -7.70
CA PHE A 280 20.24 -2.15 -6.33
C PHE A 280 19.98 -3.51 -5.67
N ILE A 281 18.74 -3.99 -5.64
CA ILE A 281 18.35 -5.29 -5.06
C ILE A 281 19.20 -6.43 -5.64
N ASN A 282 19.44 -6.45 -6.95
CA ASN A 282 20.21 -7.52 -7.59
C ASN A 282 21.70 -7.49 -7.23
N LYS A 283 22.25 -6.35 -6.82
CA LYS A 283 23.70 -6.17 -6.61
C LYS A 283 24.10 -6.04 -5.14
N THR A 284 23.22 -5.55 -4.30
CA THR A 284 23.53 -5.20 -2.91
C THR A 284 23.77 -6.44 -2.04
N ASP A 285 24.61 -6.26 -1.02
CA ASP A 285 24.80 -7.18 0.10
C ASP A 285 24.06 -6.70 1.37
N ALA A 286 23.24 -5.63 1.25
CA ALA A 286 22.39 -5.14 2.32
C ALA A 286 21.38 -6.22 2.77
N LYS A 287 21.24 -6.40 4.08
CA LYS A 287 20.31 -7.36 4.68
C LYS A 287 18.89 -6.82 4.62
N ILE A 288 18.00 -7.52 3.92
CA ILE A 288 16.62 -7.07 3.68
C ILE A 288 15.63 -8.22 3.90
N LEU A 289 14.74 -8.04 4.87
CA LEU A 289 13.58 -8.89 5.13
C LEU A 289 12.34 -8.29 4.48
N LEU A 290 11.65 -9.08 3.65
CA LEU A 290 10.42 -8.71 2.95
C LEU A 290 9.28 -9.62 3.40
N ILE A 291 8.16 -9.05 3.83
CA ILE A 291 7.01 -9.80 4.34
C ILE A 291 5.77 -9.43 3.52
N TYR A 292 5.07 -10.44 2.99
CA TYR A 292 3.87 -10.28 2.17
C TYR A 292 2.74 -11.21 2.60
N GLY A 293 1.51 -10.83 2.28
CA GLY A 293 0.36 -11.73 2.31
C GLY A 293 0.14 -12.40 0.95
N GLU A 294 -0.23 -13.69 0.93
CA GLU A 294 -0.40 -14.44 -0.32
C GLU A 294 -1.49 -13.85 -1.21
N TYR A 295 -2.59 -13.36 -0.63
CA TYR A 295 -3.76 -12.84 -1.35
C TYR A 295 -3.74 -11.32 -1.53
N ASP A 296 -2.78 -10.63 -0.90
CA ASP A 296 -2.63 -9.19 -1.04
C ASP A 296 -2.30 -8.79 -2.49
N PRO A 297 -3.14 -7.99 -3.18
CA PRO A 297 -2.87 -7.55 -4.54
C PRO A 297 -1.53 -6.79 -4.69
N TRP A 298 -1.09 -6.09 -3.65
CA TRP A 298 0.21 -5.42 -3.65
C TRP A 298 1.40 -6.36 -3.78
N ARG A 299 1.23 -7.66 -3.42
CA ARG A 299 2.25 -8.68 -3.67
C ARG A 299 2.54 -8.88 -5.16
N ALA A 300 1.58 -8.59 -6.04
CA ALA A 300 1.80 -8.67 -7.48
C ALA A 300 2.95 -7.77 -7.96
N SER A 301 3.14 -6.65 -7.29
CA SER A 301 4.26 -5.74 -7.50
C SER A 301 5.30 -5.77 -6.37
N GLY A 302 5.29 -6.80 -5.52
CA GLY A 302 6.30 -6.98 -4.48
C GLY A 302 7.72 -7.06 -5.05
N PHE A 303 8.70 -6.78 -4.21
CA PHE A 303 10.11 -6.88 -4.60
C PHE A 303 10.48 -8.31 -4.99
N ASP A 304 11.07 -8.48 -6.17
CA ASP A 304 11.77 -9.69 -6.55
C ASP A 304 13.20 -9.60 -6.04
N VAL A 305 13.62 -10.62 -5.31
CA VAL A 305 14.95 -10.69 -4.71
C VAL A 305 15.71 -11.90 -5.24
N PRO A 306 17.04 -11.80 -5.43
CA PRO A 306 17.85 -12.93 -5.78
C PRO A 306 17.92 -13.93 -4.61
N ASP A 307 18.24 -15.18 -4.92
CA ASP A 307 18.55 -16.20 -3.92
C ASP A 307 19.95 -15.96 -3.35
N LYS A 308 20.02 -15.14 -2.30
CA LYS A 308 21.23 -14.73 -1.60
C LYS A 308 20.98 -14.72 -0.09
N PRO A 309 21.99 -15.00 0.77
CA PRO A 309 21.82 -15.08 2.21
C PRO A 309 21.46 -13.74 2.90
N ASN A 310 21.64 -12.63 2.21
CA ASN A 310 21.27 -11.31 2.71
C ASN A 310 19.80 -10.91 2.41
N PHE A 311 19.02 -11.81 1.80
CA PHE A 311 17.59 -11.61 1.58
C PHE A 311 16.77 -12.73 2.22
N LEU A 312 15.69 -12.32 2.89
CA LEU A 312 14.61 -13.23 3.27
C LEU A 312 13.28 -12.67 2.81
N LYS A 313 12.57 -13.41 1.96
CA LYS A 313 11.22 -13.07 1.51
C LYS A 313 10.21 -14.07 2.05
N ILE A 314 9.35 -13.60 2.94
CA ILE A 314 8.27 -14.39 3.53
C ILE A 314 6.94 -14.06 2.85
N VAL A 315 6.17 -15.07 2.50
CA VAL A 315 4.79 -14.95 2.02
C VAL A 315 3.89 -15.76 2.93
N LYS A 316 3.04 -15.09 3.71
CA LYS A 316 2.09 -15.75 4.59
C LYS A 316 0.99 -16.43 3.77
N PRO A 317 0.76 -17.76 3.89
CA PRO A 317 -0.36 -18.44 3.26
C PRO A 317 -1.71 -17.80 3.64
N GLY A 318 -2.58 -17.54 2.67
CA GLY A 318 -3.88 -16.90 2.87
C GLY A 318 -3.80 -15.47 3.44
N GLY A 319 -2.61 -14.89 3.55
CA GLY A 319 -2.38 -13.57 4.15
C GLY A 319 -2.84 -12.43 3.25
N SER A 320 -3.19 -11.31 3.89
CA SER A 320 -3.61 -10.04 3.29
C SER A 320 -2.58 -8.93 3.52
N HIS A 321 -2.92 -7.70 3.23
CA HIS A 321 -2.11 -6.50 3.53
C HIS A 321 -1.83 -6.30 5.03
N SER A 322 -2.62 -6.99 5.89
CA SER A 322 -2.43 -7.00 7.34
C SER A 322 -1.40 -8.03 7.82
N THR A 323 -0.62 -8.64 6.93
CA THR A 323 0.42 -9.61 7.29
C THR A 323 1.57 -8.93 8.03
N ARG A 324 1.90 -9.46 9.22
CA ARG A 324 2.97 -9.00 10.12
C ARG A 324 3.68 -10.22 10.70
N ILE A 325 4.88 -10.03 11.29
CA ILE A 325 5.65 -11.13 11.91
C ILE A 325 4.79 -11.88 12.96
N LYS A 326 4.10 -11.14 13.83
CA LYS A 326 3.26 -11.72 14.89
C LYS A 326 2.14 -12.64 14.39
N ASN A 327 1.69 -12.45 13.15
CA ASN A 327 0.61 -13.26 12.60
C ASN A 327 1.07 -14.29 11.54
N LEU A 328 2.38 -14.48 11.36
CA LEU A 328 2.93 -15.55 10.53
C LEU A 328 2.69 -16.93 11.15
N PRO A 329 2.65 -18.02 10.37
CA PRO A 329 2.75 -19.37 10.88
C PRO A 329 4.03 -19.59 11.72
N PRO A 330 3.99 -20.47 12.75
CA PRO A 330 5.13 -20.66 13.67
C PRO A 330 6.46 -20.96 12.98
N GLU A 331 6.45 -21.77 11.91
CA GLU A 331 7.63 -22.10 11.14
C GLU A 331 8.25 -20.88 10.43
N GLN A 332 7.39 -19.98 9.92
CA GLN A 332 7.84 -18.73 9.30
C GLN A 332 8.35 -17.74 10.35
N GLN A 333 7.71 -17.68 11.52
CA GLN A 333 8.20 -16.88 12.65
C GLN A 333 9.58 -17.35 13.10
N GLN A 334 9.79 -18.67 13.23
CA GLN A 334 11.07 -19.23 13.62
C GLN A 334 12.17 -18.93 12.59
N LEU A 335 11.84 -18.99 11.29
CA LEU A 335 12.77 -18.63 10.23
C LEU A 335 13.16 -17.15 10.29
N VAL A 336 12.18 -16.26 10.49
CA VAL A 336 12.44 -14.83 10.69
C VAL A 336 13.32 -14.60 11.89
N LYS A 337 13.02 -15.23 13.03
CA LYS A 337 13.82 -15.12 14.25
C LYS A 337 15.28 -15.50 14.02
N GLN A 338 15.54 -16.67 13.49
CA GLN A 338 16.90 -17.18 13.22
C GLN A 338 17.67 -16.23 12.27
N THR A 339 17.00 -15.78 11.20
CA THR A 339 17.61 -14.85 10.23
C THR A 339 17.95 -13.50 10.86
N MET A 340 17.06 -12.95 11.66
CA MET A 340 17.29 -11.65 12.31
C MET A 340 18.39 -11.73 13.36
N GLU A 341 18.45 -12.83 14.15
CA GLU A 341 19.52 -13.08 15.11
C GLU A 341 20.89 -13.25 14.42
N GLU A 342 20.94 -13.98 13.31
CA GLU A 342 22.16 -14.12 12.49
C GLU A 342 22.61 -12.77 11.92
N TRP A 343 21.66 -11.99 11.39
CA TRP A 343 21.97 -10.73 10.74
C TRP A 343 22.40 -9.62 11.70
N LEU A 344 21.82 -9.55 12.87
CA LEU A 344 22.09 -8.52 13.86
C LEU A 344 23.20 -8.92 14.85
N GLY A 345 23.37 -10.22 15.11
CA GLY A 345 24.21 -10.72 16.21
C GLY A 345 23.60 -10.45 17.59
N GLU A 346 22.30 -10.22 17.67
CA GLU A 346 21.55 -9.85 18.87
C GLU A 346 20.27 -10.70 18.96
N PRO A 347 19.73 -10.96 20.18
CA PRO A 347 18.47 -11.69 20.34
C PRO A 347 17.29 -11.02 19.62
N PHE A 348 16.40 -11.83 19.05
CA PHE A 348 15.15 -11.40 18.42
C PHE A 348 13.96 -12.13 19.02
N ASN A 349 13.07 -11.41 19.72
CA ASN A 349 11.97 -11.97 20.51
C ASN A 349 10.64 -11.83 19.78
N ILE A 350 9.95 -12.93 19.48
CA ILE A 350 8.65 -12.93 18.78
C ILE A 350 7.48 -13.17 19.75
N ASP A 351 7.74 -13.36 21.03
CA ASP A 351 6.74 -13.73 22.07
C ASP A 351 5.67 -12.65 22.31
#